data_f464c9bfed7d8abc8d0fa1b54ff4d9ad
#
_entry.id   f464c9bfed7d8abc8d0fa1b54ff4d9ad
#
_cell.length_a   1.000
_cell.length_b   1.000
_cell.length_c   1.000
_cell.angle_alpha   90.00
_cell.angle_beta   90.00
_cell.angle_gamma   90.00
#
_symmetry.space_group_name_H-M   'P 1'
#
loop_
_entity.id
_entity.type
_entity.pdbx_description
1 polymer ?
#
loop_
_entity_poly.entity_id
_entity_poly.type
_entity_poly.pdbx_seq_one_letter_code
_entity_poly.pdbx_strand_id
1 'polypeptide(L)' 'PTPTPPVGPVTQEQALKIAIAAAGISESDLAAWDVQLDESGAQPVYRVTLTTVYYFHPRYVVAVDQQTGTVLSVERSA' A
#
# COMPACT_ATOMS: atom_id res chain seq x y z
N PRO A 1 -15.67 -14.33 -12.41
CA PRO A 1 -16.01 -14.13 -11.01
C PRO A 1 -14.88 -13.48 -10.26
N THR A 2 -15.26 -12.62 -9.38
CA THR A 2 -14.30 -11.92 -8.54
C THR A 2 -13.70 -12.93 -7.58
N PRO A 3 -12.38 -13.09 -7.54
CA PRO A 3 -11.80 -14.01 -6.58
C PRO A 3 -12.11 -13.53 -5.17
N THR A 4 -12.52 -14.47 -4.33
CA THR A 4 -12.75 -14.17 -2.94
C THR A 4 -11.41 -13.79 -2.32
N PRO A 5 -11.33 -12.64 -1.61
CA PRO A 5 -10.08 -12.30 -0.93
C PRO A 5 -9.70 -13.43 0.02
N PRO A 6 -8.43 -13.82 0.08
CA PRO A 6 -8.05 -14.89 0.99
C PRO A 6 -8.34 -14.50 2.42
N VAL A 7 -8.91 -15.43 3.16
CA VAL A 7 -9.06 -15.24 4.59
C VAL A 7 -7.69 -15.48 5.20
N GLY A 8 -7.13 -14.45 5.79
CA GLY A 8 -5.81 -14.54 6.38
C GLY A 8 -4.93 -13.38 6.02
N PRO A 9 -3.65 -13.46 6.37
CA PRO A 9 -2.75 -12.34 6.17
C PRO A 9 -2.60 -11.95 4.71
N VAL A 10 -2.60 -10.66 4.46
CA VAL A 10 -2.36 -10.09 3.14
C VAL A 10 -0.87 -10.21 2.83
N THR A 11 -0.55 -10.58 1.60
CA THR A 11 0.85 -10.62 1.16
C THR A 11 1.36 -9.24 0.81
N GLN A 12 2.68 -9.10 0.69
CA GLN A 12 3.28 -7.83 0.29
C GLN A 12 2.77 -7.37 -1.07
N GLU A 13 2.61 -8.29 -2.00
CA GLU A 13 2.10 -7.97 -3.32
C GLU A 13 0.67 -7.45 -3.25
N GLN A 14 -0.16 -8.08 -2.45
CA GLN A 14 -1.54 -7.64 -2.26
C GLN A 14 -1.58 -6.26 -1.61
N ALA A 15 -0.73 -6.03 -0.60
CA ALA A 15 -0.65 -4.74 0.07
C ALA A 15 -0.24 -3.65 -0.92
N LEU A 16 0.71 -3.93 -1.82
CA LEU A 16 1.12 -2.99 -2.83
C LEU A 16 -0.03 -2.61 -3.76
N LYS A 17 -0.79 -3.59 -4.23
CA LYS A 17 -1.93 -3.33 -5.10
C LYS A 17 -3.03 -2.53 -4.39
N ILE A 18 -3.29 -2.85 -3.15
CA ILE A 18 -4.25 -2.12 -2.33
C ILE A 18 -3.80 -0.67 -2.16
N ALA A 19 -2.51 -0.47 -1.90
CA ALA A 19 -1.96 0.87 -1.71
C ALA A 19 -2.05 1.71 -2.98
N ILE A 20 -1.76 1.12 -4.14
CA ILE A 20 -1.85 1.82 -5.42
C ILE A 20 -3.29 2.28 -5.66
N ALA A 21 -4.25 1.41 -5.42
CA ALA A 21 -5.66 1.76 -5.58
C ALA A 21 -6.09 2.84 -4.59
N ALA A 22 -5.62 2.75 -3.34
CA ALA A 22 -5.96 3.73 -2.31
C ALA A 22 -5.36 5.10 -2.61
N ALA A 23 -4.17 5.13 -3.18
CA ALA A 23 -3.51 6.39 -3.55
C ALA A 23 -4.13 7.02 -4.81
N GLY A 24 -4.89 6.23 -5.57
CA GLY A 24 -5.52 6.73 -6.79
C GLY A 24 -4.57 6.91 -7.95
N ILE A 25 -3.48 6.14 -7.97
CA ILE A 25 -2.49 6.19 -9.06
C ILE A 25 -2.48 4.87 -9.81
N SER A 26 -1.86 4.86 -10.99
CA SER A 26 -1.70 3.65 -11.77
C SER A 26 -0.30 3.07 -11.55
N GLU A 27 -0.17 1.77 -11.81
CA GLU A 27 1.14 1.13 -11.74
C GLU A 27 2.13 1.77 -12.71
N SER A 28 1.66 2.24 -13.85
CA SER A 28 2.52 2.90 -14.83
C SER A 28 3.04 4.24 -14.35
N ASP A 29 2.41 4.83 -13.35
CA ASP A 29 2.85 6.10 -12.77
C ASP A 29 3.90 5.92 -11.68
N LEU A 30 4.17 4.68 -11.29
CA LEU A 30 5.14 4.41 -10.24
C LEU A 30 6.57 4.43 -10.78
N ALA A 31 7.42 5.24 -10.16
CA ALA A 31 8.86 5.20 -10.39
C ALA A 31 9.52 4.20 -9.46
N ALA A 32 9.06 4.13 -8.23
CA ALA A 32 9.61 3.23 -7.22
C ALA A 32 8.56 2.93 -6.17
N TRP A 33 8.73 1.82 -5.49
CA TRP A 33 7.85 1.45 -4.39
C TRP A 33 8.64 0.64 -3.37
N ASP A 34 8.15 0.66 -2.13
CA ASP A 34 8.73 -0.12 -1.06
C ASP A 34 7.63 -0.59 -0.13
N VAL A 35 7.71 -1.83 0.29
CA VAL A 35 6.72 -2.42 1.20
C VAL A 35 7.46 -2.92 2.43
N GLN A 36 7.07 -2.41 3.60
CA GLN A 36 7.66 -2.81 4.87
C GLN A 36 6.56 -3.29 5.81
N LEU A 37 6.86 -4.34 6.55
CA LEU A 37 5.95 -4.83 7.57
C LEU A 37 6.33 -4.18 8.91
N ASP A 38 5.39 -3.44 9.48
CA ASP A 38 5.56 -2.80 10.77
C ASP A 38 4.79 -3.58 11.81
N GLU A 39 5.52 -4.20 12.72
CA GLU A 39 4.96 -5.00 13.80
C GLU A 39 5.07 -4.31 15.15
N SER A 40 5.44 -3.04 15.16
CA SER A 40 5.65 -2.30 16.41
C SER A 40 4.36 -2.02 17.18
N GLY A 41 3.20 -2.09 16.53
CA GLY A 41 1.92 -1.89 17.16
C GLY A 41 1.25 -3.19 17.59
N ALA A 42 0.01 -3.09 18.02
CA ALA A 42 -0.78 -4.25 18.45
C ALA A 42 -1.08 -5.19 17.29
N GLN A 43 -1.10 -4.68 16.08
CA GLN A 43 -1.37 -5.45 14.88
C GLN A 43 -0.31 -5.16 13.83
N PRO A 44 0.10 -6.18 13.07
CA PRO A 44 1.05 -5.94 11.98
C PRO A 44 0.39 -5.12 10.87
N VAL A 45 1.13 -4.15 10.36
CA VAL A 45 0.66 -3.23 9.33
C VAL A 45 1.72 -3.13 8.24
N TYR A 46 1.33 -3.26 6.99
CA TYR A 46 2.22 -2.99 5.88
C TYR A 46 2.28 -1.50 5.64
N ARG A 47 3.49 -0.98 5.63
CA ARG A 47 3.74 0.40 5.24
C ARG A 47 4.26 0.41 3.82
N VAL A 48 3.44 0.88 2.90
CA VAL A 48 3.77 0.91 1.48
C VAL A 48 4.11 2.33 1.09
N THR A 49 5.34 2.53 0.62
CA THR A 49 5.80 3.83 0.12
C THR A 49 5.78 3.79 -1.40
N LEU A 50 5.07 4.72 -2.01
CA LEU A 50 4.93 4.82 -3.45
C LEU A 50 5.52 6.14 -3.92
N THR A 51 6.45 6.08 -4.86
CA THR A 51 7.05 7.26 -5.48
C THR A 51 6.60 7.31 -6.93
N THR A 52 6.06 8.44 -7.36
CA THR A 52 5.56 8.58 -8.72
C THR A 52 6.63 9.12 -9.67
N VAL A 53 6.36 8.98 -10.98
CA VAL A 53 7.26 9.49 -12.02
C VAL A 53 7.03 10.95 -12.36
N TYR A 54 6.05 11.59 -11.74
CA TYR A 54 5.71 12.98 -12.04
C TYR A 54 6.81 13.94 -11.59
N TYR A 55 6.83 15.10 -12.23
CA TYR A 55 7.84 16.10 -11.99
C TYR A 55 7.98 16.47 -10.51
N PHE A 56 6.87 16.56 -9.79
CA PHE A 56 6.89 16.90 -8.37
C PHE A 56 7.20 15.70 -7.48
N HIS A 57 7.24 14.52 -8.04
CA HIS A 57 7.57 13.28 -7.33
C HIS A 57 6.78 13.13 -6.02
N PRO A 58 5.45 13.28 -6.04
CA PRO A 58 4.71 13.07 -4.81
C PRO A 58 4.91 11.66 -4.31
N ARG A 59 5.09 11.56 -3.01
CA ARG A 59 5.27 10.28 -2.34
C ARG A 59 4.03 9.98 -1.53
N TYR A 60 3.54 8.77 -1.67
CA TYR A 60 2.40 8.30 -0.90
C TYR A 60 2.85 7.24 0.07
N VAL A 61 2.39 7.33 1.31
CA VAL A 61 2.63 6.30 2.30
C VAL A 61 1.28 5.77 2.72
N VAL A 62 1.03 4.49 2.45
CA VAL A 62 -0.25 3.85 2.73
C VAL A 62 -0.02 2.79 3.80
N ALA A 63 -0.81 2.85 4.85
CA ALA A 63 -0.80 1.83 5.89
C ALA A 63 -1.94 0.85 5.62
N VAL A 64 -1.61 -0.41 5.47
CA VAL A 64 -2.56 -1.47 5.16
C VAL A 64 -2.51 -2.53 6.26
N ASP A 65 -3.66 -2.87 6.81
CA ASP A 65 -3.75 -3.91 7.82
C ASP A 65 -3.37 -5.25 7.19
N GLN A 66 -2.40 -5.93 7.79
CA GLN A 66 -1.95 -7.21 7.25
C GLN A 66 -3.03 -8.28 7.31
N GLN A 67 -3.87 -8.26 8.32
CA GLN A 67 -4.85 -9.33 8.51
C GLN A 67 -6.06 -9.20 7.62
N THR A 68 -6.50 -7.97 7.38
CA THR A 68 -7.75 -7.73 6.64
C THR A 68 -7.56 -7.06 5.30
N GLY A 69 -6.40 -6.46 5.06
CA GLY A 69 -6.16 -5.69 3.86
C GLY A 69 -6.83 -4.32 3.88
N THR A 70 -7.31 -3.89 5.05
CA THR A 70 -7.97 -2.60 5.17
C THR A 70 -6.95 -1.48 5.14
N VAL A 71 -7.24 -0.44 4.38
CA VAL A 71 -6.39 0.76 4.34
C VAL A 71 -6.66 1.56 5.61
N LEU A 72 -5.63 1.72 6.42
CA LEU A 72 -5.74 2.44 7.68
C LEU A 72 -5.47 3.93 7.51
N SER A 73 -4.53 4.27 6.65
CA SER A 73 -4.23 5.68 6.37
C SER A 73 -3.54 5.82 5.04
N VAL A 74 -3.69 6.98 4.44
CA VAL A 74 -2.98 7.36 3.21
C VAL A 74 -2.39 8.74 3.45
N GLU A 75 -1.07 8.84 3.40
CA GLU A 75 -0.37 10.09 3.55
C GLU A 75 0.29 10.47 2.24
N ARG A 76 0.23 11.74 1.91
CA ARG A 76 0.88 12.28 0.72
C ARG A 76 1.90 13.30 1.14
N SER A 77 3.11 13.13 0.60
CA SER A 77 4.22 14.05 0.84
C SER A 77 4.68 14.59 -0.50
N ALA A 78 4.77 15.86 -0.62
CA ALA A 78 5.26 16.47 -1.85
C ALA A 78 6.77 16.67 -1.78
#